data_c6343f27e3abbee26565de61d38996dc
#
_entry.id   c6343f27e3abbee26565de61d38996dc
#
_cell.length_a   1.000
_cell.length_b   1.000
_cell.length_c   1.000
_cell.angle_alpha   90.00
_cell.angle_beta   90.00
_cell.angle_gamma   90.00
#
_symmetry.space_group_name_H-M   'P 1'
#
loop_
_entity.id
_entity.type
_entity.pdbx_description
1 polymer ?
#
loop_
_entity_poly.entity_id
_entity_poly.type
_entity_poly.pdbx_seq_one_letter_code
_entity_poly.pdbx_strand_id
1 'polypeptide(L)'
;MTSLVLLRHGQSQWNLEDRFTGWVDVDLSPAGEAEARRGGELIAAAGLEFDRAYASVLTRAIRTADLALAAAGQLWIPMQKDWRLNERHYGGLTGLNKTETAARHGAEQVMIWRRSYDIPPPPLAPGGPFDFAADRRYAGVEVPATETLKSTLERVRPYWDGAIAPRLRAGERLLIAAHGNSLRAIVKLLFEVSDAAIPGVEIPTGNPLVIELDRAQRPTAAHYLDTARAQALPSA
;
A
#
# COMPACT_ATOMS: atom_id res chain seq x y z
N MET A 1 -0.50 -15.08 19.79
CA MET A 1 0.03 -14.61 18.49
C MET A 1 -1.10 -13.92 17.78
N THR A 2 -0.85 -12.82 17.12
CA THR A 2 -1.86 -12.05 16.37
C THR A 2 -1.43 -12.01 14.91
N SER A 3 -2.37 -12.14 13.97
CA SER A 3 -2.06 -12.10 12.56
C SER A 3 -2.41 -10.75 11.94
N LEU A 4 -1.54 -10.24 11.10
CA LEU A 4 -1.73 -9.09 10.24
C LEU A 4 -1.57 -9.53 8.80
N VAL A 5 -2.54 -9.21 7.95
CA VAL A 5 -2.42 -9.45 6.51
C VAL A 5 -2.31 -8.10 5.79
N LEU A 6 -1.24 -7.96 5.01
CA LEU A 6 -1.05 -6.82 4.10
C LEU A 6 -1.44 -7.24 2.69
N LEU A 7 -2.32 -6.48 2.05
CA LEU A 7 -2.81 -6.74 0.70
C LEU A 7 -2.61 -5.48 -0.16
N ARG A 8 -1.67 -5.53 -1.10
CA ARG A 8 -1.55 -4.47 -2.07
C ARG A 8 -2.72 -4.55 -3.05
N HIS A 9 -3.31 -3.39 -3.39
CA HIS A 9 -4.38 -3.33 -4.37
C HIS A 9 -4.01 -4.08 -5.67
N GLY A 10 -5.01 -4.68 -6.31
CA GLY A 10 -4.86 -5.31 -7.62
C GLY A 10 -4.40 -4.30 -8.68
N GLN A 11 -4.03 -4.79 -9.86
CA GLN A 11 -3.61 -3.92 -10.97
C GLN A 11 -4.64 -2.81 -11.20
N SER A 12 -4.23 -1.53 -11.12
CA SER A 12 -5.07 -0.40 -11.47
C SER A 12 -5.00 -0.10 -12.97
N GLN A 13 -5.97 0.69 -13.48
CA GLN A 13 -5.96 1.14 -14.87
C GLN A 13 -4.62 1.82 -15.24
N TRP A 14 -4.08 2.68 -14.36
CA TRP A 14 -2.80 3.35 -14.61
C TRP A 14 -1.56 2.46 -14.38
N ASN A 15 -1.69 1.34 -13.66
CA ASN A 15 -0.64 0.33 -13.68
C ASN A 15 -0.56 -0.35 -15.06
N LEU A 16 -1.73 -0.66 -15.68
CA LEU A 16 -1.81 -1.22 -17.03
C LEU A 16 -1.25 -0.24 -18.08
N GLU A 17 -1.50 1.05 -17.91
CA GLU A 17 -1.02 2.12 -18.80
C GLU A 17 0.45 2.54 -18.52
N ASP A 18 1.13 1.89 -17.58
CA ASP A 18 2.50 2.23 -17.13
C ASP A 18 2.66 3.69 -16.69
N ARG A 19 1.69 4.24 -15.93
CA ARG A 19 1.70 5.63 -15.47
C ARG A 19 1.98 5.74 -13.97
N PHE A 20 2.56 6.89 -13.55
CA PHE A 20 2.67 7.26 -12.15
C PHE A 20 1.32 7.67 -11.60
N THR A 21 0.80 6.94 -10.60
CA THR A 21 -0.56 7.15 -10.10
C THR A 21 -0.61 8.06 -8.86
N GLY A 22 0.16 7.74 -7.84
CA GLY A 22 0.12 8.48 -6.57
C GLY A 22 -1.27 8.56 -5.96
N TRP A 23 -1.72 9.78 -5.66
CA TRP A 23 -3.02 10.06 -5.03
C TRP A 23 -4.19 10.19 -6.03
N VAL A 24 -3.94 10.09 -7.33
CA VAL A 24 -5.03 10.06 -8.31
C VAL A 24 -5.91 8.84 -8.05
N ASP A 25 -7.22 9.07 -8.04
CA ASP A 25 -8.21 8.04 -7.75
C ASP A 25 -8.63 7.29 -9.03
N VAL A 26 -7.77 6.39 -9.47
CA VAL A 26 -8.06 5.47 -10.56
C VAL A 26 -8.52 4.12 -10.03
N ASP A 27 -9.39 3.48 -10.78
CA ASP A 27 -9.98 2.20 -10.43
C ASP A 27 -9.07 1.02 -10.81
N LEU A 28 -9.47 -0.18 -10.41
CA LEU A 28 -8.87 -1.44 -10.82
C LEU A 28 -9.10 -1.70 -12.32
N SER A 29 -8.14 -2.35 -12.95
CA SER A 29 -8.37 -3.01 -14.24
C SER A 29 -9.16 -4.32 -14.02
N PRO A 30 -9.74 -4.93 -15.08
CA PRO A 30 -10.36 -6.26 -14.96
C PRO A 30 -9.42 -7.32 -14.39
N ALA A 31 -8.13 -7.27 -14.75
CA ALA A 31 -7.10 -8.13 -14.16
C ALA A 31 -6.90 -7.86 -12.67
N GLY A 32 -6.93 -6.58 -12.27
CA GLY A 32 -6.80 -6.20 -10.86
C GLY A 32 -7.98 -6.63 -9.99
N GLU A 33 -9.20 -6.65 -10.54
CA GLU A 33 -10.36 -7.24 -9.86
C GLU A 33 -10.20 -8.76 -9.68
N ALA A 34 -9.70 -9.46 -10.70
CA ALA A 34 -9.42 -10.88 -10.61
C ALA A 34 -8.32 -11.17 -9.58
N GLU A 35 -7.25 -10.37 -9.55
CA GLU A 35 -6.20 -10.46 -8.53
C GLU A 35 -6.76 -10.27 -7.11
N ALA A 36 -7.65 -9.30 -6.90
CA ALA A 36 -8.27 -9.03 -5.61
C ALA A 36 -9.17 -10.21 -5.15
N ARG A 37 -10.00 -10.76 -6.04
CA ARG A 37 -10.81 -11.96 -5.75
C ARG A 37 -9.93 -13.15 -5.42
N ARG A 38 -8.89 -13.39 -6.23
CA ARG A 38 -7.92 -14.46 -5.99
C ARG A 38 -7.24 -14.32 -4.62
N GLY A 39 -6.86 -13.10 -4.22
CA GLY A 39 -6.33 -12.86 -2.88
C GLY A 39 -7.31 -13.27 -1.77
N GLY A 40 -8.61 -13.00 -1.95
CA GLY A 40 -9.66 -13.42 -1.02
C GLY A 40 -9.87 -14.95 -0.98
N GLU A 41 -9.81 -15.62 -2.13
CA GLU A 41 -9.86 -17.08 -2.21
C GLU A 41 -8.69 -17.74 -1.46
N LEU A 42 -7.50 -17.16 -1.58
CA LEU A 42 -6.31 -17.63 -0.85
C LEU A 42 -6.45 -17.41 0.66
N ILE A 43 -7.01 -16.27 1.08
CA ILE A 43 -7.34 -15.99 2.48
C ILE A 43 -8.32 -17.03 3.03
N ALA A 44 -9.41 -17.34 2.29
CA ALA A 44 -10.38 -18.35 2.66
C ALA A 44 -9.75 -19.75 2.76
N ALA A 45 -8.96 -20.15 1.76
CA ALA A 45 -8.28 -21.44 1.72
C ALA A 45 -7.27 -21.61 2.86
N ALA A 46 -6.65 -20.52 3.32
CA ALA A 46 -5.75 -20.50 4.47
C ALA A 46 -6.50 -20.48 5.82
N GLY A 47 -7.84 -20.41 5.83
CA GLY A 47 -8.65 -20.33 7.05
C GLY A 47 -8.42 -19.03 7.86
N LEU A 48 -7.97 -17.97 7.21
CA LEU A 48 -7.71 -16.70 7.88
C LEU A 48 -9.00 -15.91 8.07
N GLU A 49 -9.22 -15.46 9.29
CA GLU A 49 -10.35 -14.62 9.68
C GLU A 49 -9.86 -13.29 10.20
N PHE A 50 -10.65 -12.24 10.02
CA PHE A 50 -10.32 -10.89 10.46
C PHE A 50 -11.43 -10.31 11.33
N ASP A 51 -11.01 -9.52 12.32
CA ASP A 51 -11.91 -8.78 13.19
C ASP A 51 -12.17 -7.37 12.62
N ARG A 52 -11.27 -6.88 11.75
CA ARG A 52 -11.36 -5.56 11.12
C ARG A 52 -10.47 -5.46 9.88
N ALA A 53 -10.91 -4.62 8.94
CA ALA A 53 -10.11 -4.21 7.80
C ALA A 53 -9.77 -2.72 7.84
N TYR A 54 -8.65 -2.36 7.23
CA TYR A 54 -8.22 -0.99 6.96
C TYR A 54 -7.94 -0.81 5.47
N ALA A 55 -8.31 0.34 4.92
CA ALA A 55 -7.96 0.70 3.56
C ALA A 55 -7.55 2.17 3.45
N SER A 56 -6.86 2.53 2.36
CA SER A 56 -6.72 3.94 1.99
C SER A 56 -8.07 4.51 1.54
N VAL A 57 -8.12 5.83 1.26
CA VAL A 57 -9.32 6.47 0.71
C VAL A 57 -9.39 6.38 -0.83
N LEU A 58 -8.50 5.63 -1.46
CA LEU A 58 -8.45 5.48 -2.92
C LEU A 58 -9.24 4.24 -3.37
N THR A 59 -10.06 4.44 -4.40
CA THR A 59 -11.02 3.44 -4.93
C THR A 59 -10.37 2.07 -5.15
N ARG A 60 -9.19 2.01 -5.78
CA ARG A 60 -8.51 0.74 -6.06
C ARG A 60 -8.18 -0.09 -4.81
N ALA A 61 -7.84 0.58 -3.68
CA ALA A 61 -7.56 -0.13 -2.43
C ALA A 61 -8.86 -0.56 -1.73
N ILE A 62 -9.87 0.30 -1.72
CA ILE A 62 -11.19 0.00 -1.17
C ILE A 62 -11.80 -1.18 -1.91
N ARG A 63 -11.86 -1.14 -3.24
CA ARG A 63 -12.41 -2.23 -4.06
C ARG A 63 -11.63 -3.53 -3.90
N THR A 64 -10.30 -3.44 -3.77
CA THR A 64 -9.49 -4.65 -3.48
C THR A 64 -9.88 -5.26 -2.15
N ALA A 65 -10.06 -4.46 -1.08
CA ALA A 65 -10.52 -4.96 0.20
C ALA A 65 -11.91 -5.60 0.10
N ASP A 66 -12.87 -4.91 -0.54
CA ASP A 66 -14.24 -5.41 -0.70
C ASP A 66 -14.28 -6.72 -1.48
N LEU A 67 -13.56 -6.80 -2.61
CA LEU A 67 -13.52 -8.01 -3.45
C LEU A 67 -12.84 -9.18 -2.74
N ALA A 68 -11.76 -8.92 -2.01
CA ALA A 68 -11.05 -9.94 -1.24
C ALA A 68 -11.89 -10.43 -0.05
N LEU A 69 -12.51 -9.53 0.70
CA LEU A 69 -13.38 -9.88 1.83
C LEU A 69 -14.65 -10.61 1.35
N ALA A 70 -15.23 -10.22 0.22
CA ALA A 70 -16.37 -10.94 -0.37
C ALA A 70 -16.00 -12.37 -0.76
N ALA A 71 -14.85 -12.57 -1.42
CA ALA A 71 -14.35 -13.89 -1.81
C ALA A 71 -13.96 -14.74 -0.58
N ALA A 72 -13.52 -14.10 0.50
CA ALA A 72 -13.22 -14.76 1.78
C ALA A 72 -14.46 -15.00 2.66
N GLY A 73 -15.67 -14.57 2.25
CA GLY A 73 -16.90 -14.71 3.05
C GLY A 73 -16.97 -13.78 4.28
N GLN A 74 -16.16 -12.71 4.29
CA GLN A 74 -15.99 -11.83 5.46
C GLN A 74 -16.33 -10.35 5.17
N LEU A 75 -17.15 -10.07 4.14
CA LEU A 75 -17.51 -8.71 3.76
C LEU A 75 -18.23 -7.93 4.88
N TRP A 76 -18.78 -8.63 5.85
CA TRP A 76 -19.52 -8.07 6.99
C TRP A 76 -18.66 -7.40 8.06
N ILE A 77 -17.34 -7.62 8.06
CA ILE A 77 -16.47 -7.02 9.08
C ILE A 77 -16.35 -5.50 8.91
N PRO A 78 -16.13 -4.74 10.00
CA PRO A 78 -15.95 -3.30 9.88
C PRO A 78 -14.67 -2.95 9.12
N MET A 79 -14.77 -2.01 8.16
CA MET A 79 -13.63 -1.46 7.45
C MET A 79 -13.48 0.04 7.73
N GLN A 80 -12.29 0.44 8.15
CA GLN A 80 -11.93 1.85 8.36
C GLN A 80 -11.04 2.34 7.21
N LYS A 81 -11.37 3.52 6.67
CA LYS A 81 -10.62 4.15 5.58
C LYS A 81 -9.88 5.37 6.11
N ASP A 82 -8.59 5.50 5.71
CA ASP A 82 -7.79 6.64 6.14
C ASP A 82 -6.80 7.05 5.04
N TRP A 83 -6.69 8.36 4.78
CA TRP A 83 -5.80 8.90 3.76
C TRP A 83 -4.31 8.62 4.05
N ARG A 84 -3.93 8.43 5.31
CA ARG A 84 -2.56 8.09 5.69
C ARG A 84 -2.10 6.74 5.17
N LEU A 85 -3.02 5.89 4.68
CA LEU A 85 -2.71 4.66 3.96
C LEU A 85 -2.62 4.86 2.42
N ASN A 86 -2.82 6.06 1.89
CA ASN A 86 -2.69 6.34 0.46
C ASN A 86 -1.30 5.95 -0.08
N GLU A 87 -1.22 5.77 -1.41
CA GLU A 87 0.06 5.64 -2.10
C GLU A 87 0.92 6.89 -1.88
N ARG A 88 2.21 6.78 -2.06
CA ARG A 88 3.14 7.90 -2.07
C ARG A 88 2.73 8.90 -3.16
N HIS A 89 2.77 10.20 -2.82
CA HIS A 89 2.51 11.25 -3.79
C HIS A 89 3.71 11.40 -4.73
N TYR A 90 3.50 11.20 -6.02
CA TYR A 90 4.59 11.23 -7.01
C TYR A 90 4.92 12.64 -7.54
N GLY A 91 4.33 13.69 -6.96
CA GLY A 91 4.63 15.06 -7.33
C GLY A 91 4.37 15.35 -8.81
N GLY A 92 5.29 16.05 -9.45
CA GLY A 92 5.23 16.40 -10.86
C GLY A 92 5.33 15.21 -11.83
N LEU A 93 5.62 14.00 -11.36
CA LEU A 93 5.58 12.79 -12.20
C LEU A 93 4.16 12.23 -12.31
N THR A 94 3.20 12.68 -11.48
CA THR A 94 1.82 12.17 -11.48
C THR A 94 1.20 12.26 -12.87
N GLY A 95 0.66 11.15 -13.36
CA GLY A 95 0.03 11.03 -14.68
C GLY A 95 0.99 10.79 -15.84
N LEU A 96 2.30 10.96 -15.66
CA LEU A 96 3.27 10.69 -16.73
C LEU A 96 3.43 9.17 -16.93
N ASN A 97 3.68 8.76 -18.19
CA ASN A 97 4.07 7.39 -18.51
C ASN A 97 5.51 7.14 -18.02
N LYS A 98 5.76 6.01 -17.36
CA LYS A 98 7.06 5.72 -16.73
C LYS A 98 8.16 5.48 -17.77
N THR A 99 7.85 4.77 -18.86
CA THR A 99 8.78 4.49 -19.95
C THR A 99 9.20 5.78 -20.67
N GLU A 100 8.24 6.65 -21.00
CA GLU A 100 8.51 7.95 -21.61
C GLU A 100 9.30 8.88 -20.67
N THR A 101 8.98 8.84 -19.37
CA THR A 101 9.71 9.60 -18.35
C THR A 101 11.15 9.13 -18.25
N ALA A 102 11.38 7.81 -18.31
CA ALA A 102 12.73 7.24 -18.31
C ALA A 102 13.51 7.61 -19.58
N ALA A 103 12.86 7.66 -20.75
CA ALA A 103 13.49 8.13 -21.98
C ALA A 103 13.89 9.62 -21.90
N ARG A 104 13.13 10.45 -21.17
CA ARG A 104 13.36 11.89 -21.03
C ARG A 104 14.40 12.25 -19.98
N HIS A 105 14.37 11.58 -18.83
CA HIS A 105 15.18 11.92 -17.65
C HIS A 105 16.31 10.91 -17.35
N GLY A 106 16.39 9.84 -18.11
CA GLY A 106 17.28 8.71 -17.84
C GLY A 106 16.64 7.66 -16.90
N ALA A 107 16.87 6.38 -17.21
CA ALA A 107 16.31 5.26 -16.43
C ALA A 107 16.79 5.26 -14.98
N GLU A 108 18.07 5.61 -14.75
CA GLU A 108 18.67 5.68 -13.42
C GLU A 108 17.99 6.73 -12.56
N GLN A 109 17.81 7.95 -13.07
CA GLN A 109 17.15 9.04 -12.34
C GLN A 109 15.70 8.68 -11.99
N VAL A 110 14.96 8.08 -12.94
CA VAL A 110 13.58 7.63 -12.68
C VAL A 110 13.56 6.50 -11.65
N MET A 111 14.53 5.59 -11.66
CA MET A 111 14.66 4.55 -10.65
C MET A 111 14.95 5.16 -9.26
N ILE A 112 15.81 6.17 -9.15
CA ILE A 112 16.05 6.92 -7.92
C ILE A 112 14.72 7.51 -7.39
N TRP A 113 13.97 8.24 -8.21
CA TRP A 113 12.67 8.80 -7.80
C TRP A 113 11.65 7.73 -7.39
N ARG A 114 11.71 6.55 -7.97
CA ARG A 114 10.77 5.46 -7.69
C ARG A 114 11.11 4.66 -6.44
N ARG A 115 12.40 4.50 -6.13
CA ARG A 115 12.87 3.49 -5.17
C ARG A 115 13.63 4.03 -3.99
N SER A 116 14.31 5.18 -4.11
CA SER A 116 15.06 5.73 -2.98
C SER A 116 14.17 5.96 -1.76
N TYR A 117 14.79 5.91 -0.60
CA TYR A 117 14.10 6.14 0.66
C TYR A 117 13.74 7.61 0.88
N ASP A 118 14.66 8.53 0.56
CA ASP A 118 14.60 9.94 0.95
C ASP A 118 14.76 10.95 -0.21
N ILE A 119 14.92 10.50 -1.46
CA ILE A 119 14.99 11.40 -2.61
C ILE A 119 13.60 11.54 -3.25
N PRO A 120 12.98 12.74 -3.19
CA PRO A 120 11.64 12.94 -3.75
C PRO A 120 11.66 13.10 -5.27
N PRO A 121 10.55 12.75 -5.95
CA PRO A 121 10.27 13.26 -7.28
C PRO A 121 10.14 14.80 -7.29
N PRO A 122 10.23 15.46 -8.47
CA PRO A 122 9.93 16.88 -8.58
C PRO A 122 8.56 17.21 -7.97
N PRO A 123 8.40 18.36 -7.29
CA PRO A 123 7.13 18.75 -6.70
C PRO A 123 6.06 19.00 -7.77
N LEU A 124 4.80 18.74 -7.42
CA LEU A 124 3.65 19.12 -8.25
C LEU A 124 3.50 20.64 -8.26
N ALA A 125 3.26 21.20 -9.43
CA ALA A 125 2.93 22.62 -9.53
C ALA A 125 1.49 22.88 -9.00
N PRO A 126 1.27 23.93 -8.20
CA PRO A 126 -0.06 24.30 -7.74
C PRO A 126 -1.04 24.58 -8.89
N GLY A 127 -2.32 24.28 -8.70
CA GLY A 127 -3.38 24.55 -9.67
C GLY A 127 -3.38 23.63 -10.90
N GLY A 128 -2.54 22.60 -10.90
CA GLY A 128 -2.53 21.59 -11.97
C GLY A 128 -3.68 20.59 -11.86
N PRO A 129 -3.86 19.70 -12.85
CA PRO A 129 -4.97 18.75 -12.92
C PRO A 129 -4.94 17.71 -11.79
N PHE A 130 -3.82 17.58 -11.09
CA PHE A 130 -3.62 16.65 -9.96
C PHE A 130 -3.38 17.39 -8.65
N ASP A 131 -3.79 18.66 -8.57
CA ASP A 131 -3.84 19.40 -7.30
C ASP A 131 -5.07 18.97 -6.50
N PHE A 132 -4.84 18.29 -5.39
CA PHE A 132 -5.90 17.75 -4.53
C PHE A 132 -6.27 18.69 -3.38
N ALA A 133 -5.79 19.94 -3.34
CA ALA A 133 -6.04 20.87 -2.24
C ALA A 133 -7.56 21.14 -2.02
N ALA A 134 -8.36 21.08 -3.09
CA ALA A 134 -9.82 21.23 -3.01
C ALA A 134 -10.58 19.88 -2.91
N ASP A 135 -9.91 18.74 -2.88
CA ASP A 135 -10.57 17.44 -2.78
C ASP A 135 -11.10 17.23 -1.36
N ARG A 136 -12.41 17.03 -1.23
CA ARG A 136 -13.09 16.84 0.06
C ARG A 136 -12.57 15.65 0.87
N ARG A 137 -11.92 14.67 0.24
CA ARG A 137 -11.28 13.53 0.93
C ARG A 137 -10.14 13.98 1.83
N TYR A 138 -9.55 15.12 1.53
CA TYR A 138 -8.39 15.69 2.21
C TYR A 138 -8.73 17.00 2.94
N ALA A 139 -10.02 17.26 3.21
CA ALA A 139 -10.42 18.44 3.97
C ALA A 139 -9.70 18.50 5.32
N GLY A 140 -8.99 19.60 5.58
CA GLY A 140 -8.18 19.78 6.80
C GLY A 140 -6.83 19.05 6.79
N VAL A 141 -6.44 18.47 5.64
CA VAL A 141 -5.13 17.84 5.45
C VAL A 141 -4.26 18.73 4.56
N GLU A 142 -3.03 18.95 4.98
CA GLU A 142 -2.01 19.56 4.10
C GLU A 142 -1.58 18.50 3.08
N VAL A 143 -2.04 18.66 1.83
CA VAL A 143 -1.69 17.75 0.74
C VAL A 143 -0.24 17.99 0.33
N PRO A 144 0.64 16.97 0.36
CA PRO A 144 2.04 17.18 0.00
C PRO A 144 2.20 17.43 -1.50
N ALA A 145 3.10 18.36 -1.87
CA ALA A 145 3.46 18.58 -3.28
C ALA A 145 4.25 17.39 -3.87
N THR A 146 4.91 16.59 -3.05
CA THR A 146 5.63 15.36 -3.40
C THR A 146 5.95 14.57 -2.13
N GLU A 147 6.18 13.27 -2.25
CA GLU A 147 6.60 12.42 -1.13
C GLU A 147 7.79 11.53 -1.48
N THR A 148 8.59 11.25 -0.47
CA THR A 148 9.56 10.16 -0.41
C THR A 148 8.93 8.96 0.32
N LEU A 149 9.60 7.80 0.34
CA LEU A 149 9.18 6.72 1.22
C LEU A 149 9.31 7.11 2.69
N LYS A 150 10.31 7.93 3.03
CA LYS A 150 10.51 8.48 4.37
C LYS A 150 9.31 9.31 4.82
N SER A 151 8.88 10.30 4.03
CA SER A 151 7.71 11.12 4.38
C SER A 151 6.40 10.30 4.35
N THR A 152 6.30 9.30 3.47
CA THR A 152 5.18 8.32 3.51
C THR A 152 5.16 7.58 4.85
N LEU A 153 6.31 7.12 5.36
CA LEU A 153 6.40 6.49 6.68
C LEU A 153 6.04 7.47 7.80
N GLU A 154 6.49 8.71 7.71
CA GLU A 154 6.19 9.77 8.70
C GLU A 154 4.68 10.02 8.86
N ARG A 155 3.87 9.93 7.76
CA ARG A 155 2.41 10.04 7.87
C ARG A 155 1.70 8.72 8.21
N VAL A 156 2.26 7.58 7.84
CA VAL A 156 1.70 6.25 8.18
C VAL A 156 1.88 5.95 9.66
N ARG A 157 3.04 6.29 10.24
CA ARG A 157 3.40 5.98 11.63
C ARG A 157 2.37 6.47 12.67
N PRO A 158 1.92 7.73 12.67
CA PRO A 158 0.91 8.18 13.65
C PRO A 158 -0.41 7.40 13.56
N TYR A 159 -0.81 7.00 12.36
CA TYR A 159 -2.00 6.19 12.16
C TYR A 159 -1.79 4.74 12.63
N TRP A 160 -0.64 4.18 12.33
CA TRP A 160 -0.22 2.90 12.86
C TRP A 160 -0.26 2.88 14.39
N ASP A 161 0.43 3.82 15.03
CA ASP A 161 0.56 3.88 16.48
C ASP A 161 -0.77 4.16 17.19
N GLY A 162 -1.63 5.01 16.61
CA GLY A 162 -2.89 5.44 17.22
C GLY A 162 -4.11 4.58 16.91
N ALA A 163 -4.15 3.92 15.74
CA ALA A 163 -5.35 3.21 15.29
C ALA A 163 -5.12 1.71 15.06
N ILE A 164 -3.99 1.30 14.47
CA ILE A 164 -3.76 -0.10 14.04
C ILE A 164 -3.09 -0.91 15.15
N ALA A 165 -1.95 -0.45 15.63
CA ALA A 165 -1.16 -1.16 16.65
C ALA A 165 -1.93 -1.43 17.95
N PRO A 166 -2.79 -0.53 18.48
CA PRO A 166 -3.62 -0.83 19.65
C PRO A 166 -4.56 -2.02 19.44
N ARG A 167 -5.11 -2.20 18.23
CA ARG A 167 -5.99 -3.32 17.89
C ARG A 167 -5.24 -4.64 17.83
N LEU A 168 -4.05 -4.65 17.22
CA LEU A 168 -3.15 -5.80 17.23
C LEU A 168 -2.77 -6.18 18.68
N ARG A 169 -2.47 -5.18 19.54
CA ARG A 169 -2.18 -5.44 20.99
C ARG A 169 -3.38 -6.02 21.73
N ALA A 170 -4.59 -5.65 21.33
CA ALA A 170 -5.83 -6.22 21.88
C ALA A 170 -6.13 -7.64 21.36
N GLY A 171 -5.29 -8.17 20.44
CA GLY A 171 -5.45 -9.51 19.88
C GLY A 171 -6.32 -9.58 18.64
N GLU A 172 -6.76 -8.43 18.08
CA GLU A 172 -7.55 -8.41 16.84
C GLU A 172 -6.69 -8.85 15.64
N ARG A 173 -7.29 -9.62 14.74
CA ARG A 173 -6.71 -10.05 13.45
C ARG A 173 -7.08 -9.02 12.40
N LEU A 174 -6.12 -8.46 11.70
CA LEU A 174 -6.32 -7.30 10.85
C LEU A 174 -5.95 -7.57 9.39
N LEU A 175 -6.76 -7.03 8.47
CA LEU A 175 -6.44 -6.89 7.05
C LEU A 175 -6.15 -5.41 6.74
N ILE A 176 -5.03 -5.11 6.06
CA ILE A 176 -4.73 -3.79 5.53
C ILE A 176 -4.62 -3.87 4.02
N ALA A 177 -5.58 -3.28 3.31
CA ALA A 177 -5.56 -3.15 1.86
C ALA A 177 -5.08 -1.74 1.47
N ALA A 178 -3.88 -1.66 0.89
CA ALA A 178 -3.26 -0.35 0.60
C ALA A 178 -2.36 -0.42 -0.66
N HIS A 179 -1.25 0.29 -0.67
CA HIS A 179 -0.45 0.52 -1.87
C HIS A 179 1.01 0.10 -1.67
N GLY A 180 1.76 0.04 -2.78
CA GLY A 180 3.14 -0.40 -2.75
C GLY A 180 4.00 0.36 -1.73
N ASN A 181 3.95 1.69 -1.70
CA ASN A 181 4.79 2.46 -0.80
C ASN A 181 4.25 2.55 0.63
N SER A 182 2.93 2.68 0.85
CA SER A 182 2.40 2.68 2.21
C SER A 182 2.57 1.32 2.91
N LEU A 183 2.44 0.21 2.18
CA LEU A 183 2.72 -1.12 2.74
C LEU A 183 4.22 -1.34 2.97
N ARG A 184 5.10 -0.84 2.08
CA ARG A 184 6.56 -0.86 2.30
C ARG A 184 6.95 -0.05 3.53
N ALA A 185 6.26 1.07 3.82
CA ALA A 185 6.46 1.83 5.05
C ALA A 185 6.10 0.99 6.29
N ILE A 186 4.99 0.24 6.25
CA ILE A 186 4.60 -0.68 7.33
C ILE A 186 5.61 -1.82 7.47
N VAL A 187 6.04 -2.43 6.37
CA VAL A 187 7.08 -3.48 6.39
C VAL A 187 8.39 -2.95 6.97
N LYS A 188 8.82 -1.75 6.54
CA LYS A 188 10.02 -1.11 7.10
C LYS A 188 9.91 -0.89 8.61
N LEU A 189 8.73 -0.48 9.07
CA LEU A 189 8.47 -0.27 10.50
C LEU A 189 8.52 -1.57 11.30
N LEU A 190 7.87 -2.63 10.81
CA LEU A 190 7.75 -3.91 11.52
C LEU A 190 9.03 -4.73 11.52
N PHE A 191 9.74 -4.78 10.40
CA PHE A 191 10.94 -5.60 10.23
C PHE A 191 12.25 -4.80 10.41
N GLU A 192 12.16 -3.53 10.84
CA GLU A 192 13.30 -2.65 11.04
C GLU A 192 14.24 -2.57 9.83
N VAL A 193 13.67 -2.69 8.61
CA VAL A 193 14.44 -2.70 7.36
C VAL A 193 15.26 -1.42 7.23
N SER A 194 16.54 -1.53 6.94
CA SER A 194 17.42 -0.37 6.78
C SER A 194 17.01 0.52 5.59
N ASP A 195 17.44 1.77 5.58
CA ASP A 195 17.18 2.72 4.48
C ASP A 195 17.81 2.23 3.17
N ALA A 196 18.95 1.54 3.25
CA ALA A 196 19.65 0.97 2.11
C ALA A 196 18.94 -0.28 1.55
N ALA A 197 18.29 -1.08 2.38
CA ALA A 197 17.64 -2.33 1.97
C ALA A 197 16.19 -2.12 1.47
N ILE A 198 15.48 -1.10 1.98
CA ILE A 198 14.07 -0.91 1.64
C ILE A 198 13.78 -0.68 0.15
N PRO A 199 14.68 -0.10 -0.68
CA PRO A 199 14.47 -0.03 -2.13
C PRO A 199 14.24 -1.39 -2.81
N GLY A 200 14.84 -2.45 -2.28
CA GLY A 200 14.73 -3.83 -2.80
C GLY A 200 13.44 -4.55 -2.38
N VAL A 201 12.70 -4.03 -1.40
CA VAL A 201 11.45 -4.68 -0.96
C VAL A 201 10.33 -4.42 -1.96
N GLU A 202 9.73 -5.49 -2.47
CA GLU A 202 8.56 -5.45 -3.35
C GLU A 202 7.36 -6.14 -2.68
N ILE A 203 6.16 -5.60 -2.92
CA ILE A 203 4.90 -6.20 -2.50
C ILE A 203 4.05 -6.40 -3.76
N PRO A 204 3.81 -7.65 -4.19
CA PRO A 204 3.02 -7.95 -5.38
C PRO A 204 1.57 -7.48 -5.23
N THR A 205 0.93 -7.10 -6.34
CA THR A 205 -0.51 -6.79 -6.38
C THR A 205 -1.35 -8.02 -6.07
N GLY A 206 -2.41 -7.86 -5.28
CA GLY A 206 -3.40 -8.90 -5.00
C GLY A 206 -2.87 -10.15 -4.31
N ASN A 207 -1.62 -10.16 -3.82
CA ASN A 207 -1.05 -11.30 -3.11
C ASN A 207 -0.99 -11.01 -1.60
N PRO A 208 -1.78 -11.70 -0.76
CA PRO A 208 -1.79 -11.46 0.67
C PRO A 208 -0.44 -11.84 1.31
N LEU A 209 0.16 -10.88 2.02
CA LEU A 209 1.32 -11.09 2.89
C LEU A 209 0.83 -11.29 4.31
N VAL A 210 0.95 -12.49 4.83
CA VAL A 210 0.62 -12.85 6.21
C VAL A 210 1.83 -12.59 7.09
N ILE A 211 1.63 -11.87 8.19
CA ILE A 211 2.66 -11.56 9.19
C ILE A 211 2.14 -12.02 10.55
N GLU A 212 2.85 -12.93 11.18
CA GLU A 212 2.59 -13.34 12.56
C GLU A 212 3.37 -12.45 13.52
N LEU A 213 2.70 -11.99 14.57
CA LEU A 213 3.26 -11.05 15.54
C LEU A 213 3.27 -11.65 16.94
N ASP A 214 4.35 -11.44 17.69
CA ASP A 214 4.42 -11.72 19.10
C ASP A 214 3.63 -10.67 19.93
N ARG A 215 3.60 -10.84 21.26
CA ARG A 215 2.93 -9.89 22.17
C ARG A 215 3.56 -8.49 22.17
N ALA A 216 4.82 -8.38 21.79
CA ALA A 216 5.53 -7.11 21.63
C ALA A 216 5.35 -6.51 20.22
N GLN A 217 4.49 -7.13 19.37
CA GLN A 217 4.25 -6.77 17.98
C GLN A 217 5.47 -6.89 17.06
N ARG A 218 6.42 -7.76 17.40
CA ARG A 218 7.54 -8.07 16.52
C ARG A 218 7.16 -9.23 15.60
N PRO A 219 7.50 -9.17 14.31
CA PRO A 219 7.29 -10.27 13.39
C PRO A 219 8.02 -11.54 13.86
N THR A 220 7.32 -12.65 13.91
CA THR A 220 7.87 -13.98 14.20
C THR A 220 7.89 -14.87 12.98
N ALA A 221 6.99 -14.63 12.03
CA ALA A 221 6.95 -15.28 10.73
C ALA A 221 6.28 -14.34 9.71
N ALA A 222 6.64 -14.50 8.44
CA ALA A 222 5.96 -13.84 7.34
C ALA A 222 6.04 -14.68 6.08
N HIS A 223 4.94 -14.74 5.32
CA HIS A 223 4.88 -15.46 4.05
C HIS A 223 3.77 -14.91 3.15
N TYR A 224 3.95 -15.04 1.84
CA TYR A 224 2.89 -14.77 0.87
C TYR A 224 2.02 -16.02 0.68
N LEU A 225 0.70 -15.83 0.53
CA LEU A 225 -0.23 -16.94 0.27
C LEU A 225 -0.08 -17.50 -1.16
N ASP A 226 0.19 -16.65 -2.15
CA ASP A 226 0.58 -17.09 -3.48
C ASP A 226 2.10 -17.19 -3.57
N THR A 227 2.62 -18.39 -3.33
CA THR A 227 4.07 -18.65 -3.33
C THR A 227 4.71 -18.50 -4.71
N ALA A 228 3.94 -18.69 -5.81
CA ALA A 228 4.43 -18.54 -7.17
C ALA A 228 4.73 -17.07 -7.52
N ARG A 229 4.05 -16.12 -6.86
CA ARG A 229 4.26 -14.67 -7.00
C ARG A 229 4.88 -14.04 -5.76
N ALA A 230 5.43 -14.84 -4.87
CA ALA A 230 6.11 -14.36 -3.68
C ALA A 230 7.36 -13.56 -4.05
N GLN A 231 7.64 -12.53 -3.26
CA GLN A 231 8.87 -11.74 -3.35
C GLN A 231 9.69 -11.96 -2.09
N ALA A 232 10.99 -11.72 -2.17
CA ALA A 232 11.86 -11.82 -1.01
C ALA A 232 11.37 -10.86 0.10
N LEU A 233 11.19 -11.41 1.30
CA LEU A 233 10.86 -10.64 2.48
C LEU A 233 12.13 -10.27 3.24
N PRO A 234 12.14 -9.13 3.96
CA PRO A 234 13.20 -8.84 4.89
C PRO A 234 13.27 -9.97 5.93
N SER A 235 14.46 -10.41 6.27
CA SER A 235 14.67 -11.28 7.42
C SER A 235 14.26 -10.55 8.70
N ALA A 236 13.51 -11.25 9.55
CA ALA A 236 13.20 -10.78 10.89
C ALA A 236 14.46 -10.73 11.76
#